data_4a391fbcd9f4e68cba7403f3b38ffbb2
#
_entry.id   4a391fbcd9f4e68cba7403f3b38ffbb2
#
_cell.length_a   1.000
_cell.length_b   1.000
_cell.length_c   1.000
_cell.angle_alpha   90.00
_cell.angle_beta   90.00
_cell.angle_gamma   90.00
#
_symmetry.space_group_name_H-M   'P 1'
#
loop_
_entity.id
_entity.type
_entity.pdbx_description
1 polymer ?
#
loop_
_entity_poly.entity_id
_entity_poly.type
_entity_poly.pdbx_seq_one_letter_code
_entity_poly.pdbx_strand_id
1 'polypeptide(L)'
;MKIYQGMKHLWFVSAALFLGALSLHAQNQGQQQKKEEEREKQRMEYIDSQVKKLVDQLDLEYWQEFYVDSTLTHDLIAMEEELTELQKTKVNNTDLYQNVQDKWMQQIDDTYKRFFTEEQWKKYWKATGQRNQKARDKRKAKAEKATAEIKNEGK
;
A
#
# COMPACT_ATOMS: atom_id res chain seq x y z
N MET A 1 64.45 22.23 -5.22
CA MET A 1 63.85 21.16 -6.04
C MET A 1 63.04 20.20 -5.14
N LYS A 2 62.01 20.71 -4.43
CA LYS A 2 61.19 19.93 -3.46
C LYS A 2 59.68 20.24 -3.53
N ILE A 3 59.18 20.90 -4.60
CA ILE A 3 57.78 21.37 -4.71
C ILE A 3 56.93 20.43 -5.61
N TYR A 4 57.56 19.53 -6.38
CA TYR A 4 56.85 18.69 -7.35
C TYR A 4 56.34 17.33 -6.83
N GLN A 5 56.67 16.94 -5.61
CA GLN A 5 56.16 15.65 -5.06
C GLN A 5 54.78 15.75 -4.39
N GLY A 6 54.37 16.96 -4.01
CA GLY A 6 53.06 17.12 -3.35
C GLY A 6 51.85 17.07 -4.29
N MET A 7 52.07 17.30 -5.59
CA MET A 7 50.98 17.43 -6.57
C MET A 7 50.49 16.06 -7.14
N LYS A 8 51.32 15.02 -7.03
CA LYS A 8 50.97 13.70 -7.52
C LYS A 8 49.98 12.97 -6.60
N HIS A 9 50.00 13.27 -5.30
CA HIS A 9 49.09 12.66 -4.34
C HIS A 9 47.70 13.31 -4.34
N LEU A 10 47.57 14.57 -4.72
CA LEU A 10 46.29 15.26 -4.81
C LEU A 10 45.44 14.70 -5.98
N TRP A 11 46.07 14.27 -7.06
CA TRP A 11 45.36 13.70 -8.22
C TRP A 11 44.80 12.31 -7.95
N PHE A 12 45.50 11.51 -7.15
CA PHE A 12 45.03 10.16 -6.78
C PHE A 12 43.88 10.19 -5.78
N VAL A 13 43.86 11.19 -4.88
CA VAL A 13 42.77 11.33 -3.90
C VAL A 13 41.48 11.79 -4.59
N SER A 14 41.53 12.64 -5.59
CA SER A 14 40.34 13.07 -6.33
C SER A 14 39.76 11.95 -7.22
N ALA A 15 40.60 11.08 -7.79
CA ALA A 15 40.13 9.95 -8.58
C ALA A 15 39.47 8.87 -7.72
N ALA A 16 39.96 8.65 -6.50
CA ALA A 16 39.34 7.70 -5.55
C ALA A 16 37.98 8.15 -5.04
N LEU A 17 37.77 9.46 -4.86
CA LEU A 17 36.47 10.03 -4.46
C LEU A 17 35.43 9.92 -5.58
N PHE A 18 35.83 10.01 -6.84
CA PHE A 18 34.91 9.85 -7.98
C PHE A 18 34.45 8.40 -8.18
N LEU A 19 35.34 7.42 -7.94
CA LEU A 19 34.98 5.99 -8.01
C LEU A 19 34.08 5.58 -6.85
N GLY A 20 34.22 6.20 -5.68
CA GLY A 20 33.34 5.94 -4.52
C GLY A 20 31.92 6.45 -4.72
N ALA A 21 31.73 7.58 -5.41
CA ALA A 21 30.41 8.15 -5.68
C ALA A 21 29.57 7.27 -6.65
N LEU A 22 30.20 6.68 -7.65
CA LEU A 22 29.54 5.77 -8.61
C LEU A 22 29.12 4.45 -7.92
N SER A 23 29.91 3.95 -6.98
CA SER A 23 29.59 2.73 -6.23
C SER A 23 28.39 2.92 -5.29
N LEU A 24 28.24 4.09 -4.67
CA LEU A 24 27.11 4.41 -3.81
C LEU A 24 25.78 4.51 -4.57
N HIS A 25 25.80 5.00 -5.81
CA HIS A 25 24.59 5.05 -6.66
C HIS A 25 24.15 3.65 -7.11
N ALA A 26 25.06 2.79 -7.48
CA ALA A 26 24.76 1.41 -7.87
C ALA A 26 24.25 0.56 -6.69
N GLN A 27 24.78 0.77 -5.49
CA GLN A 27 24.31 0.10 -4.27
C GLN A 27 22.89 0.54 -3.88
N ASN A 28 22.54 1.83 -4.04
CA ASN A 28 21.20 2.33 -3.75
C ASN A 28 20.14 1.77 -4.71
N GLN A 29 20.46 1.65 -6.00
CA GLN A 29 19.53 1.07 -6.97
C GLN A 29 19.26 -0.41 -6.71
N GLY A 30 20.29 -1.19 -6.43
CA GLY A 30 20.14 -2.62 -6.11
C GLY A 30 19.39 -2.87 -4.80
N GLN A 31 19.49 -1.99 -3.82
CA GLN A 31 18.72 -2.08 -2.57
C GLN A 31 17.25 -1.69 -2.77
N GLN A 32 16.96 -0.73 -3.63
CA GLN A 32 15.58 -0.34 -3.95
C GLN A 32 14.86 -1.44 -4.71
N GLN A 33 15.50 -2.05 -5.71
CA GLN A 33 14.94 -3.17 -6.45
C GLN A 33 14.62 -4.37 -5.54
N LYS A 34 15.56 -4.75 -4.66
CA LYS A 34 15.34 -5.85 -3.71
C LYS A 34 14.18 -5.57 -2.75
N LYS A 35 14.02 -4.33 -2.31
CA LYS A 35 12.89 -3.93 -1.46
C LYS A 35 11.57 -4.00 -2.21
N GLU A 36 11.55 -3.65 -3.49
CA GLU A 36 10.36 -3.71 -4.31
C GLU A 36 9.94 -5.16 -4.58
N GLU A 37 10.88 -6.02 -4.99
CA GLU A 37 10.65 -7.45 -5.16
C GLU A 37 10.15 -8.12 -3.85
N GLU A 38 10.72 -7.74 -2.72
CA GLU A 38 10.29 -8.27 -1.42
C GLU A 38 8.88 -7.81 -1.05
N ARG A 39 8.51 -6.56 -1.32
CA ARG A 39 7.15 -6.05 -1.12
C ARG A 39 6.15 -6.76 -2.03
N GLU A 40 6.49 -6.92 -3.29
CA GLU A 40 5.65 -7.65 -4.25
C GLU A 40 5.41 -9.08 -3.78
N LYS A 41 6.47 -9.77 -3.38
CA LYS A 41 6.36 -11.11 -2.83
C LYS A 41 5.46 -11.16 -1.60
N GLN A 42 5.67 -10.29 -0.62
CA GLN A 42 4.85 -10.21 0.59
C GLN A 42 3.37 -9.91 0.26
N ARG A 43 3.11 -9.04 -0.71
CA ARG A 43 1.77 -8.74 -1.19
C ARG A 43 1.10 -9.98 -1.79
N MET A 44 1.80 -10.69 -2.68
CA MET A 44 1.27 -11.91 -3.30
C MET A 44 1.00 -13.00 -2.25
N GLU A 45 1.93 -13.24 -1.33
CA GLU A 45 1.73 -14.18 -0.21
C GLU A 45 0.52 -13.80 0.65
N TYR A 46 0.32 -12.50 0.89
CA TYR A 46 -0.87 -12.02 1.60
C TYR A 46 -2.15 -12.29 0.81
N ILE A 47 -2.18 -11.97 -0.49
CA ILE A 47 -3.33 -12.22 -1.37
C ILE A 47 -3.67 -13.71 -1.36
N ASP A 48 -2.71 -14.58 -1.64
CA ASP A 48 -2.89 -16.04 -1.64
C ASP A 48 -3.48 -16.53 -0.32
N SER A 49 -2.99 -16.01 0.80
CA SER A 49 -3.49 -16.37 2.13
C SER A 49 -4.95 -15.96 2.34
N GLN A 50 -5.34 -14.76 1.84
CA GLN A 50 -6.72 -14.28 1.94
C GLN A 50 -7.66 -15.04 0.99
N VAL A 51 -7.23 -15.32 -0.24
CA VAL A 51 -7.97 -16.13 -1.20
C VAL A 51 -8.26 -17.51 -0.59
N LYS A 52 -7.22 -18.22 -0.14
CA LYS A 52 -7.36 -19.53 0.49
C LYS A 52 -8.32 -19.50 1.68
N LYS A 53 -8.19 -18.50 2.54
CA LYS A 53 -9.08 -18.33 3.69
C LYS A 53 -10.53 -18.15 3.28
N LEU A 54 -10.81 -17.35 2.24
CA LEU A 54 -12.17 -17.16 1.75
C LEU A 54 -12.73 -18.39 1.08
N VAL A 55 -11.93 -19.11 0.29
CA VAL A 55 -12.30 -20.40 -0.31
C VAL A 55 -12.72 -21.38 0.77
N ASP A 56 -11.89 -21.57 1.80
CA ASP A 56 -12.14 -22.51 2.89
C ASP A 56 -13.36 -22.12 3.75
N GLN A 57 -13.55 -20.83 3.99
CA GLN A 57 -14.65 -20.34 4.86
C GLN A 57 -16.01 -20.29 4.18
N LEU A 58 -16.02 -20.00 2.88
CA LEU A 58 -17.24 -19.74 2.12
C LEU A 58 -17.61 -20.86 1.16
N ASP A 59 -16.76 -21.89 1.06
CA ASP A 59 -16.93 -22.98 0.08
C ASP A 59 -17.11 -22.42 -1.34
N LEU A 60 -16.10 -21.63 -1.77
CA LEU A 60 -16.16 -20.93 -3.05
C LEU A 60 -15.97 -21.92 -4.21
N GLU A 61 -16.74 -21.73 -5.27
CA GLU A 61 -16.53 -22.42 -6.53
C GLU A 61 -15.26 -21.89 -7.22
N TYR A 62 -14.64 -22.68 -8.10
CA TYR A 62 -13.41 -22.31 -8.80
C TYR A 62 -13.46 -20.95 -9.51
N TRP A 63 -14.58 -20.64 -10.15
CA TRP A 63 -14.75 -19.34 -10.80
C TRP A 63 -14.86 -18.19 -9.79
N GLN A 64 -15.42 -18.40 -8.59
CA GLN A 64 -15.47 -17.40 -7.52
C GLN A 64 -14.08 -17.17 -6.93
N GLU A 65 -13.29 -18.23 -6.72
CA GLU A 65 -11.90 -18.14 -6.31
C GLU A 65 -11.11 -17.24 -7.26
N PHE A 66 -11.23 -17.47 -8.59
CA PHE A 66 -10.59 -16.64 -9.60
C PHE A 66 -11.01 -15.16 -9.49
N TYR A 67 -12.29 -14.87 -9.27
CA TYR A 67 -12.76 -13.50 -9.09
C TYR A 67 -12.28 -12.87 -7.78
N VAL A 68 -12.20 -13.61 -6.69
CA VAL A 68 -11.64 -13.15 -5.42
C VAL A 68 -10.17 -12.80 -5.59
N ASP A 69 -9.37 -13.69 -6.20
CA ASP A 69 -7.95 -13.45 -6.47
C ASP A 69 -7.74 -12.21 -7.34
N SER A 70 -8.44 -12.13 -8.47
CA SER A 70 -8.34 -10.99 -9.39
C SER A 70 -8.74 -9.68 -8.72
N THR A 71 -9.80 -9.68 -7.90
CA THR A 71 -10.26 -8.48 -7.17
C THR A 71 -9.21 -8.04 -6.16
N LEU A 72 -8.70 -8.94 -5.34
CA LEU A 72 -7.68 -8.61 -4.34
C LEU A 72 -6.40 -8.13 -5.00
N THR A 73 -5.94 -8.81 -6.04
CA THR A 73 -4.72 -8.43 -6.77
C THR A 73 -4.85 -7.02 -7.35
N HIS A 74 -5.93 -6.74 -8.07
CA HIS A 74 -6.15 -5.44 -8.69
C HIS A 74 -6.31 -4.33 -7.63
N ASP A 75 -7.21 -4.52 -6.68
CA ASP A 75 -7.61 -3.45 -5.77
C ASP A 75 -6.54 -3.15 -4.70
N LEU A 76 -5.77 -4.16 -4.25
CA LEU A 76 -4.65 -3.93 -3.32
C LEU A 76 -3.46 -3.25 -4.00
N ILE A 77 -3.17 -3.59 -5.27
CA ILE A 77 -2.13 -2.89 -6.05
C ILE A 77 -2.53 -1.43 -6.25
N ALA A 78 -3.75 -1.17 -6.70
CA ALA A 78 -4.24 0.18 -6.93
C ALA A 78 -4.30 1.01 -5.62
N MET A 79 -4.65 0.39 -4.49
CA MET A 79 -4.57 1.03 -3.17
C MET A 79 -3.14 1.40 -2.80
N GLU A 80 -2.17 0.51 -3.01
CA GLU A 80 -0.75 0.76 -2.72
C GLU A 80 -0.19 1.90 -3.59
N GLU A 81 -0.57 1.95 -4.87
CA GLU A 81 -0.21 3.03 -5.78
C GLU A 81 -0.77 4.37 -5.29
N GLU A 82 -2.07 4.44 -4.95
CA GLU A 82 -2.70 5.66 -4.45
C GLU A 82 -2.08 6.14 -3.12
N LEU A 83 -1.77 5.21 -2.20
CA LEU A 83 -1.06 5.53 -0.95
C LEU A 83 0.36 6.03 -1.21
N THR A 84 1.05 5.46 -2.19
CA THR A 84 2.42 5.87 -2.59
C THR A 84 2.39 7.28 -3.18
N GLU A 85 1.44 7.59 -4.05
CA GLU A 85 1.27 8.96 -4.58
C GLU A 85 0.94 9.96 -3.45
N LEU A 86 0.08 9.58 -2.52
CA LEU A 86 -0.22 10.42 -1.36
C LEU A 86 1.04 10.68 -0.50
N GLN A 87 1.91 9.69 -0.31
CA GLN A 87 3.18 9.86 0.41
C GLN A 87 4.11 10.87 -0.27
N LYS A 88 4.16 10.89 -1.62
CA LYS A 88 4.98 11.85 -2.37
C LYS A 88 4.56 13.30 -2.13
N THR A 89 3.29 13.54 -1.82
CA THR A 89 2.79 14.89 -1.51
C THR A 89 3.27 15.41 -0.15
N LYS A 90 3.92 14.58 0.66
CA LYS A 90 4.41 14.89 2.02
C LYS A 90 3.30 15.40 2.97
N VAL A 91 2.05 15.11 2.67
CA VAL A 91 0.93 15.45 3.55
C VAL A 91 0.95 14.48 4.74
N ASN A 92 1.16 15.02 5.93
CA ASN A 92 1.16 14.25 7.17
C ASN A 92 -0.24 14.28 7.80
N ASN A 93 -1.22 13.72 7.10
CA ASN A 93 -2.60 13.61 7.57
C ASN A 93 -3.04 12.14 7.54
N THR A 94 -3.07 11.51 8.70
CA THR A 94 -3.45 10.11 8.87
C THR A 94 -4.84 9.81 8.32
N ASP A 95 -5.77 10.76 8.41
CA ASP A 95 -7.15 10.58 7.94
C ASP A 95 -7.21 10.40 6.42
N LEU A 96 -6.31 11.05 5.65
CA LEU A 96 -6.25 10.86 4.20
C LEU A 96 -5.84 9.44 3.83
N TYR A 97 -4.81 8.90 4.48
CA TYR A 97 -4.37 7.52 4.27
C TYR A 97 -5.46 6.53 4.64
N GLN A 98 -6.16 6.78 5.73
CA GLN A 98 -7.26 5.94 6.17
C GLN A 98 -8.44 5.99 5.19
N ASN A 99 -8.75 7.15 4.62
CA ASN A 99 -9.82 7.30 3.62
C ASN A 99 -9.50 6.53 2.34
N VAL A 100 -8.25 6.51 1.89
CA VAL A 100 -7.83 5.70 0.74
C VAL A 100 -8.04 4.22 1.03
N GLN A 101 -7.58 3.73 2.18
CA GLN A 101 -7.79 2.34 2.58
C GLN A 101 -9.28 1.99 2.68
N ASP A 102 -10.08 2.85 3.30
CA ASP A 102 -11.53 2.63 3.45
C ASP A 102 -12.25 2.57 2.11
N LYS A 103 -11.88 3.43 1.16
CA LYS A 103 -12.40 3.43 -0.21
C LYS A 103 -12.16 2.10 -0.90
N TRP A 104 -10.92 1.61 -0.89
CA TRP A 104 -10.56 0.37 -1.58
C TRP A 104 -11.14 -0.87 -0.90
N MET A 105 -11.16 -0.91 0.43
CA MET A 105 -11.83 -1.99 1.17
C MET A 105 -13.34 -2.02 0.91
N GLN A 106 -13.98 -0.86 0.78
CA GLN A 106 -15.39 -0.80 0.39
C GLN A 106 -15.61 -1.34 -1.03
N GLN A 107 -14.74 -1.01 -1.97
CA GLN A 107 -14.82 -1.49 -3.35
C GLN A 107 -14.70 -3.02 -3.43
N ILE A 108 -13.79 -3.62 -2.66
CA ILE A 108 -13.65 -5.08 -2.53
C ILE A 108 -14.96 -5.69 -2.00
N ASP A 109 -15.51 -5.15 -0.89
CA ASP A 109 -16.77 -5.62 -0.32
C ASP A 109 -17.92 -5.55 -1.34
N ASP A 110 -18.03 -4.43 -2.08
CA ASP A 110 -19.07 -4.21 -3.10
C ASP A 110 -18.90 -5.17 -4.29
N THR A 111 -17.67 -5.50 -4.66
CA THR A 111 -17.37 -6.46 -5.72
C THR A 111 -17.75 -7.88 -5.29
N TYR A 112 -17.38 -8.30 -4.09
CA TYR A 112 -17.73 -9.61 -3.55
C TYR A 112 -19.24 -9.81 -3.46
N LYS A 113 -19.97 -8.78 -3.07
CA LYS A 113 -21.44 -8.82 -2.99
C LYS A 113 -22.11 -9.14 -4.32
N ARG A 114 -21.45 -8.87 -5.46
CA ARG A 114 -22.02 -9.09 -6.80
C ARG A 114 -22.00 -10.55 -7.23
N PHE A 115 -21.03 -11.34 -6.73
CA PHE A 115 -20.84 -12.71 -7.18
C PHE A 115 -20.91 -13.76 -6.07
N PHE A 116 -20.89 -13.39 -4.80
CA PHE A 116 -21.20 -14.31 -3.72
C PHE A 116 -22.70 -14.63 -3.70
N THR A 117 -23.03 -15.87 -3.40
CA THR A 117 -24.42 -16.22 -3.08
C THR A 117 -24.87 -15.52 -1.80
N GLU A 118 -26.18 -15.45 -1.55
CA GLU A 118 -26.68 -14.85 -0.31
C GLU A 118 -26.09 -15.49 0.95
N GLU A 119 -25.89 -16.83 0.93
CA GLU A 119 -25.33 -17.56 2.06
C GLU A 119 -23.85 -17.23 2.28
N GLN A 120 -23.06 -17.25 1.19
CA GLN A 120 -21.65 -16.86 1.21
C GLN A 120 -21.50 -15.41 1.67
N TRP A 121 -22.31 -14.50 1.15
CA TRP A 121 -22.31 -13.11 1.57
C TRP A 121 -22.65 -12.94 3.04
N LYS A 122 -23.66 -13.62 3.58
CA LYS A 122 -24.01 -13.58 5.00
C LYS A 122 -22.86 -14.08 5.89
N LYS A 123 -22.19 -15.18 5.49
CA LYS A 123 -21.01 -15.69 6.21
C LYS A 123 -19.86 -14.69 6.19
N TYR A 124 -19.50 -14.17 5.01
CA TYR A 124 -18.46 -13.17 4.84
C TYR A 124 -18.75 -11.90 5.66
N TRP A 125 -19.97 -11.37 5.53
CA TRP A 125 -20.39 -10.16 6.22
C TRP A 125 -20.30 -10.30 7.73
N LYS A 126 -20.79 -11.38 8.27
CA LYS A 126 -20.72 -11.66 9.71
C LYS A 126 -19.29 -11.83 10.22
N ALA A 127 -18.42 -12.46 9.45
CA ALA A 127 -17.05 -12.74 9.84
C ALA A 127 -16.15 -11.50 9.77
N THR A 128 -16.32 -10.66 8.75
CA THR A 128 -15.37 -9.58 8.41
C THR A 128 -16.06 -8.27 8.07
N GLY A 129 -17.00 -8.27 7.12
CA GLY A 129 -17.58 -7.07 6.52
C GLY A 129 -18.28 -6.16 7.52
N GLN A 130 -19.09 -6.70 8.42
CA GLN A 130 -19.85 -5.91 9.37
C GLN A 130 -18.95 -5.08 10.32
N ARG A 131 -17.87 -5.67 10.81
CA ARG A 131 -16.92 -4.97 11.69
C ARG A 131 -16.19 -3.86 10.94
N ASN A 132 -15.76 -4.15 9.72
CA ASN A 132 -15.06 -3.21 8.86
C ASN A 132 -15.97 -2.04 8.47
N GLN A 133 -17.23 -2.33 8.09
CA GLN A 133 -18.22 -1.28 7.77
C GLN A 133 -18.48 -0.37 8.96
N LYS A 134 -18.74 -0.92 10.16
CA LYS A 134 -18.92 -0.11 11.36
C LYS A 134 -17.73 0.80 11.67
N ALA A 135 -16.51 0.32 11.43
CA ALA A 135 -15.31 1.13 11.63
C ALA A 135 -15.22 2.28 10.60
N ARG A 136 -15.53 2.01 9.32
CA ARG A 136 -15.62 3.04 8.26
C ARG A 136 -16.67 4.10 8.57
N ASP A 137 -17.87 3.68 8.93
CA ASP A 137 -18.99 4.58 9.27
C ASP A 137 -18.64 5.48 10.46
N LYS A 138 -17.97 4.93 11.48
CA LYS A 138 -17.51 5.72 12.64
C LYS A 138 -16.49 6.78 12.24
N ARG A 139 -15.53 6.44 11.35
CA ARG A 139 -14.54 7.42 10.87
C ARG A 139 -15.19 8.50 10.03
N LYS A 140 -16.09 8.13 9.13
CA LYS A 140 -16.85 9.07 8.31
C LYS A 140 -17.66 10.04 9.16
N ALA A 141 -18.41 9.53 10.14
CA ALA A 141 -19.18 10.37 11.05
C ALA A 141 -18.31 11.33 11.89
N LYS A 142 -17.09 10.89 12.28
CA LYS A 142 -16.13 11.75 12.97
C LYS A 142 -15.62 12.87 12.06
N ALA A 143 -15.28 12.56 10.82
CA ALA A 143 -14.83 13.55 9.84
C ALA A 143 -15.92 14.58 9.52
N GLU A 144 -17.16 14.15 9.34
CA GLU A 144 -18.30 15.03 9.08
C GLU A 144 -18.54 16.01 10.26
N LYS A 145 -18.46 15.52 11.52
CA LYS A 145 -18.56 16.38 12.71
C LYS A 145 -17.47 17.43 12.77
N ALA A 146 -16.21 17.03 12.56
CA ALA A 146 -15.09 17.97 12.57
C ALA A 146 -15.24 19.06 11.50
N THR A 147 -15.72 18.70 10.30
CA THR A 147 -15.99 19.65 9.22
C THR A 147 -17.13 20.61 9.57
N ALA A 148 -18.18 20.13 10.23
CA ALA A 148 -19.31 20.95 10.66
C ALA A 148 -18.92 21.95 11.76
N GLU A 149 -18.07 21.54 12.71
CA GLU A 149 -17.54 22.40 13.78
C GLU A 149 -16.72 23.56 13.21
N ILE A 150 -15.77 23.28 12.29
CA ILE A 150 -14.96 24.32 11.63
C ILE A 150 -15.85 25.33 10.87
N LYS A 151 -16.92 24.87 10.22
CA LYS A 151 -17.84 25.74 9.48
C LYS A 151 -18.67 26.63 10.39
N ASN A 152 -18.93 26.21 11.64
CA ASN A 152 -19.69 27.00 12.61
C ASN A 152 -18.82 28.02 13.34
N GLU A 153 -17.55 27.74 13.57
CA GLU A 153 -16.60 28.67 14.20
C GLU A 153 -16.14 29.82 13.25
N GLY A 154 -16.31 29.63 11.94
CA GLY A 154 -15.94 30.64 10.93
C GLY A 154 -17.07 31.65 10.59
N LYS A 155 -18.16 31.67 11.35
CA LYS A 155 -19.24 32.67 11.26
C LYS A 155 -19.27 33.58 12.48
#